data_bd0ff47bb843e712c6abc52ed635b7fd
#
_entry.id   bd0ff47bb843e712c6abc52ed635b7fd
#
_cell.length_a   1.000
_cell.length_b   1.000
_cell.length_c   1.000
_cell.angle_alpha   90.00
_cell.angle_beta   90.00
_cell.angle_gamma   90.00
#
_symmetry.space_group_name_H-M   'P 1'
#
loop_
_entity.id
_entity.type
_entity.pdbx_description
1 polymer ?
#
loop_
_entity_poly.entity_id
_entity_poly.type
_entity_poly.pdbx_seq_one_letter_code
_entity_poly.pdbx_strand_id
1 'polypeptide(L)'
;MKVVIPVAGVGSKLRPHTHTQPKSLVPVADNTILGHIVDRLMQAGIQDFVFIIGYLGDKVESYVRQKYPGINAAFIVQEPREGLGHALWIARESYRYEESVLIMLGDNIVEADLPAIISSPKSVLGVKKVAKPSLFGVTEVGMDEYIVKLVEKPKIPKSNFALVGLYKIMNPEKLVRSLEHIITEGIRTHNEYHLTDALMHMIRQGEKMVTWNVDNWFDCGRKETLLEANAKLLSQPRFREKDYSDQYPGNIIIPPVSIGANCNITHSIIGPNVAIGENATISRSSLTNSIIGAYSELQNAVMHDSIIGSDASFKGLSHSLNIGDSTEINFAQ
;
A
#
# COMPACT_ATOMS: atom_id res chain seq x y z
N MET A 1 7.40 9.90 19.83
CA MET A 1 7.86 9.60 18.44
C MET A 1 6.70 9.80 17.49
N LYS A 2 6.90 10.54 16.44
CA LYS A 2 5.91 10.74 15.37
C LYS A 2 6.14 9.79 14.20
N VAL A 3 5.05 9.46 13.52
CA VAL A 3 5.11 8.74 12.24
C VAL A 3 4.78 9.70 11.11
N VAL A 4 5.62 9.73 10.09
CA VAL A 4 5.42 10.52 8.87
C VAL A 4 5.01 9.59 7.74
N ILE A 5 3.84 9.84 7.14
CA ILE A 5 3.26 9.01 6.07
C ILE A 5 3.06 9.87 4.81
N PRO A 6 3.97 9.78 3.84
CA PRO A 6 3.81 10.44 2.55
C PRO A 6 2.74 9.74 1.70
N VAL A 7 1.69 10.49 1.32
CA VAL A 7 0.54 10.04 0.51
C VAL A 7 0.18 11.02 -0.61
N ALA A 8 1.14 11.86 -1.02
CA ALA A 8 0.92 12.91 -2.02
C ALA A 8 0.90 12.43 -3.48
N GLY A 9 1.26 11.16 -3.73
CA GLY A 9 1.46 10.61 -5.06
C GLY A 9 0.17 10.42 -5.87
N VAL A 10 0.25 10.59 -7.20
CA VAL A 10 -0.90 10.46 -8.13
C VAL A 10 -1.34 9.00 -8.33
N GLY A 11 -0.43 8.02 -8.16
CA GLY A 11 -0.76 6.61 -8.35
C GLY A 11 -1.06 6.22 -9.81
N SER A 12 -0.36 6.80 -10.78
CA SER A 12 -0.65 6.65 -12.23
C SER A 12 -0.72 5.21 -12.74
N LYS A 13 0.00 4.27 -12.11
CA LYS A 13 0.03 2.85 -12.50
C LYS A 13 -1.24 2.07 -12.10
N LEU A 14 -2.07 2.63 -11.20
CA LEU A 14 -3.37 2.06 -10.80
C LEU A 14 -4.55 2.74 -11.48
N ARG A 15 -4.32 3.60 -12.48
CA ARG A 15 -5.41 4.13 -13.29
C ARG A 15 -6.17 2.97 -13.98
N PRO A 16 -7.52 3.07 -14.11
CA PRO A 16 -8.36 4.25 -13.88
C PRO A 16 -8.75 4.51 -12.42
N HIS A 17 -8.55 3.59 -11.46
CA HIS A 17 -9.01 3.69 -10.07
C HIS A 17 -8.53 4.98 -9.39
N THR A 18 -7.30 5.41 -9.69
CA THR A 18 -6.69 6.61 -9.09
C THR A 18 -7.04 7.93 -9.77
N HIS A 19 -8.02 7.96 -10.67
CA HIS A 19 -8.59 9.23 -11.15
C HIS A 19 -9.49 9.88 -10.10
N THR A 20 -10.24 9.08 -9.37
CA THR A 20 -11.25 9.54 -8.41
C THR A 20 -10.89 9.24 -6.96
N GLN A 21 -9.93 8.32 -6.73
CA GLN A 21 -9.52 7.85 -5.41
C GLN A 21 -8.00 8.02 -5.23
N PRO A 22 -7.49 8.58 -4.10
CA PRO A 22 -6.07 8.54 -3.80
C PRO A 22 -5.55 7.10 -3.76
N LYS A 23 -4.32 6.85 -4.25
CA LYS A 23 -3.73 5.50 -4.25
C LYS A 23 -3.79 4.85 -2.86
N SER A 24 -3.49 5.61 -1.82
CA SER A 24 -3.49 5.13 -0.43
C SER A 24 -4.88 4.72 0.09
N LEU A 25 -5.96 5.17 -0.55
CA LEU A 25 -7.32 4.80 -0.20
C LEU A 25 -7.93 3.71 -1.10
N VAL A 26 -7.16 3.14 -2.01
CA VAL A 26 -7.61 1.98 -2.79
C VAL A 26 -7.88 0.82 -1.84
N PRO A 27 -9.06 0.14 -1.95
CA PRO A 27 -9.40 -0.96 -1.07
C PRO A 27 -8.54 -2.20 -1.32
N VAL A 28 -8.24 -2.92 -0.25
CA VAL A 28 -7.57 -4.21 -0.25
C VAL A 28 -8.01 -5.01 0.98
N ALA A 29 -8.43 -6.24 0.80
CA ALA A 29 -9.06 -7.07 1.83
C ALA A 29 -10.29 -6.36 2.46
N ASP A 30 -10.25 -6.06 3.75
CA ASP A 30 -11.33 -5.43 4.50
C ASP A 30 -11.09 -3.94 4.82
N ASN A 31 -10.04 -3.36 4.25
CA ASN A 31 -9.67 -1.97 4.54
C ASN A 31 -9.07 -1.28 3.31
N THR A 32 -8.65 -0.03 3.43
CA THR A 32 -7.81 0.66 2.44
C THR A 32 -6.33 0.37 2.71
N ILE A 33 -5.46 0.62 1.73
CA ILE A 33 -4.00 0.52 1.94
C ILE A 33 -3.57 1.33 3.17
N LEU A 34 -3.98 2.61 3.23
CA LEU A 34 -3.66 3.50 4.35
C LEU A 34 -4.28 3.00 5.66
N GLY A 35 -5.49 2.45 5.61
CA GLY A 35 -6.15 1.87 6.77
C GLY A 35 -5.33 0.75 7.39
N HIS A 36 -4.82 -0.19 6.60
CA HIS A 36 -3.94 -1.25 7.10
C HIS A 36 -2.66 -0.71 7.73
N ILE A 37 -2.10 0.37 7.17
CA ILE A 37 -0.89 1.02 7.70
C ILE A 37 -1.17 1.65 9.07
N VAL A 38 -2.22 2.49 9.15
CA VAL A 38 -2.59 3.20 10.39
C VAL A 38 -2.98 2.22 11.48
N ASP A 39 -3.81 1.21 11.18
CA ASP A 39 -4.22 0.20 12.15
C ASP A 39 -3.02 -0.51 12.78
N ARG A 40 -2.02 -0.91 12.00
CA ARG A 40 -0.80 -1.56 12.49
C ARG A 40 0.06 -0.64 13.35
N LEU A 41 0.19 0.62 12.95
CA LEU A 41 0.94 1.61 13.72
C LEU A 41 0.26 1.92 15.06
N MET A 42 -1.08 2.03 15.06
CA MET A 42 -1.85 2.18 16.29
C MET A 42 -1.72 0.97 17.22
N GLN A 43 -1.77 -0.25 16.67
CA GLN A 43 -1.52 -1.49 17.44
C GLN A 43 -0.12 -1.53 18.04
N ALA A 44 0.88 -0.90 17.40
CA ALA A 44 2.22 -0.72 17.92
C ALA A 44 2.37 0.46 18.90
N GLY A 45 1.26 1.11 19.30
CA GLY A 45 1.22 2.17 20.29
C GLY A 45 1.47 3.59 19.75
N ILE A 46 1.48 3.79 18.44
CA ILE A 46 1.65 5.11 17.84
C ILE A 46 0.31 5.87 17.84
N GLN A 47 0.38 7.15 18.25
CA GLN A 47 -0.78 8.05 18.28
C GLN A 47 -0.55 9.35 17.51
N ASP A 48 0.70 9.71 17.22
CA ASP A 48 1.07 10.97 16.56
C ASP A 48 1.46 10.74 15.11
N PHE A 49 0.66 11.27 14.20
CA PHE A 49 0.79 11.06 12.76
C PHE A 49 0.95 12.38 12.00
N VAL A 50 1.82 12.38 11.01
CA VAL A 50 1.99 13.46 10.03
C VAL A 50 1.73 12.87 8.65
N PHE A 51 0.64 13.26 8.03
CA PHE A 51 0.32 12.86 6.65
C PHE A 51 0.78 13.94 5.69
N ILE A 52 1.65 13.57 4.74
CA ILE A 52 2.05 14.50 3.67
C ILE A 52 1.14 14.21 2.49
N ILE A 53 0.15 15.08 2.31
CA ILE A 53 -0.92 14.96 1.31
C ILE A 53 -0.60 15.77 0.04
N GLY A 54 -1.30 15.48 -1.04
CA GLY A 54 -1.13 16.18 -2.31
C GLY A 54 -2.32 15.92 -3.24
N TYR A 55 -2.15 15.09 -4.25
CA TYR A 55 -3.23 14.74 -5.17
C TYR A 55 -4.40 14.09 -4.42
N LEU A 56 -5.62 14.69 -4.54
CA LEU A 56 -6.82 14.28 -3.80
C LEU A 56 -6.59 14.20 -2.27
N GLY A 57 -5.76 15.10 -1.72
CA GLY A 57 -5.37 15.09 -0.32
C GLY A 57 -6.53 15.34 0.65
N ASP A 58 -7.54 16.10 0.23
CA ASP A 58 -8.81 16.33 0.92
C ASP A 58 -9.54 15.02 1.25
N LYS A 59 -9.50 14.05 0.34
CA LYS A 59 -10.08 12.71 0.57
C LYS A 59 -9.30 11.92 1.62
N VAL A 60 -7.96 12.03 1.60
CA VAL A 60 -7.11 11.38 2.61
C VAL A 60 -7.39 11.99 3.99
N GLU A 61 -7.42 13.31 4.09
CA GLU A 61 -7.70 14.00 5.35
C GLU A 61 -9.09 13.64 5.89
N SER A 62 -10.11 13.69 5.05
CA SER A 62 -11.49 13.31 5.42
C SER A 62 -11.57 11.87 5.92
N TYR A 63 -10.95 10.94 5.19
CA TYR A 63 -10.90 9.53 5.59
C TYR A 63 -10.23 9.32 6.95
N VAL A 64 -9.07 9.92 7.16
CA VAL A 64 -8.33 9.77 8.43
C VAL A 64 -9.13 10.37 9.60
N ARG A 65 -9.67 11.58 9.43
CA ARG A 65 -10.46 12.24 10.49
C ARG A 65 -11.74 11.47 10.86
N GLN A 66 -12.39 10.86 9.87
CA GLN A 66 -13.63 10.09 10.10
C GLN A 66 -13.34 8.73 10.72
N LYS A 67 -12.34 8.02 10.20
CA LYS A 67 -12.06 6.63 10.63
C LYS A 67 -11.23 6.56 11.90
N TYR A 68 -10.37 7.54 12.14
CA TYR A 68 -9.41 7.54 13.24
C TYR A 68 -9.50 8.82 14.10
N PRO A 69 -10.66 9.12 14.69
CA PRO A 69 -10.84 10.37 15.47
C PRO A 69 -9.98 10.45 16.74
N GLY A 70 -9.42 9.32 17.18
CA GLY A 70 -8.59 9.23 18.39
C GLY A 70 -7.09 9.43 18.18
N ILE A 71 -6.60 9.64 16.95
CA ILE A 71 -5.18 9.91 16.70
C ILE A 71 -4.90 11.41 16.60
N ASN A 72 -3.67 11.79 16.92
CA ASN A 72 -3.17 13.15 16.68
C ASN A 72 -2.65 13.23 15.24
N ALA A 73 -3.46 13.74 14.32
CA ALA A 73 -3.13 13.80 12.90
C ALA A 73 -2.86 15.23 12.43
N ALA A 74 -1.67 15.48 11.90
CA ALA A 74 -1.32 16.68 11.15
C ALA A 74 -1.29 16.38 9.65
N PHE A 75 -1.76 17.33 8.83
CA PHE A 75 -1.77 17.21 7.37
C PHE A 75 -0.96 18.34 6.76
N ILE A 76 0.00 17.98 5.92
CA ILE A 76 0.92 18.93 5.28
C ILE A 76 0.84 18.72 3.77
N VAL A 77 0.58 19.79 3.04
CA VAL A 77 0.42 19.73 1.58
C VAL A 77 1.80 19.78 0.91
N GLN A 78 2.09 18.80 0.06
CA GLN A 78 3.25 18.79 -0.82
C GLN A 78 2.89 19.42 -2.17
N GLU A 79 3.37 20.64 -2.40
CA GLU A 79 3.26 21.32 -3.69
C GLU A 79 4.49 22.21 -3.89
N PRO A 80 5.25 22.07 -5.01
CA PRO A 80 5.13 21.03 -6.06
C PRO A 80 5.55 19.63 -5.55
N ARG A 81 5.20 18.59 -6.31
CA ARG A 81 5.56 17.19 -5.99
C ARG A 81 6.89 16.82 -6.64
N GLU A 82 7.97 17.03 -5.94
CA GLU A 82 9.33 16.85 -6.44
C GLU A 82 10.06 15.65 -5.82
N GLY A 83 9.31 14.65 -5.38
CA GLY A 83 9.83 13.39 -4.84
C GLY A 83 9.68 13.26 -3.33
N LEU A 84 10.07 12.09 -2.80
CA LEU A 84 9.92 11.73 -1.38
C LEU A 84 10.80 12.58 -0.46
N GLY A 85 12.02 12.87 -0.87
CA GLY A 85 12.93 13.76 -0.12
C GLY A 85 12.34 15.16 0.06
N HIS A 86 11.75 15.72 -1.01
CA HIS A 86 11.07 17.01 -0.96
C HIS A 86 9.82 16.97 -0.06
N ALA A 87 9.03 15.90 -0.11
CA ALA A 87 7.88 15.71 0.77
C ALA A 87 8.29 15.80 2.26
N LEU A 88 9.32 15.04 2.63
CA LEU A 88 9.83 15.04 4.00
C LEU A 88 10.42 16.40 4.40
N TRP A 89 11.11 17.08 3.49
CA TRP A 89 11.65 18.42 3.76
C TRP A 89 10.54 19.45 4.01
N ILE A 90 9.46 19.44 3.24
CA ILE A 90 8.31 20.33 3.49
C ILE A 90 7.74 20.08 4.90
N ALA A 91 7.64 18.83 5.32
CA ALA A 91 7.08 18.45 6.61
C ALA A 91 8.07 18.57 7.80
N ARG A 92 9.31 19.02 7.58
CA ARG A 92 10.41 18.95 8.55
C ARG A 92 10.09 19.56 9.92
N GLU A 93 9.38 20.68 9.98
CA GLU A 93 9.07 21.35 11.25
C GLU A 93 8.13 20.52 12.15
N SER A 94 7.43 19.55 11.59
CA SER A 94 6.56 18.67 12.35
C SER A 94 7.28 17.56 13.11
N TYR A 95 8.53 17.23 12.73
CA TYR A 95 9.24 16.10 13.31
C TYR A 95 10.73 16.34 13.65
N ARG A 96 11.34 17.46 13.23
CA ARG A 96 12.79 17.70 13.38
C ARG A 96 13.28 17.69 14.85
N TYR A 97 12.41 18.04 15.79
CA TYR A 97 12.73 18.13 17.22
C TYR A 97 12.35 16.87 18.02
N GLU A 98 11.89 15.83 17.34
CA GLU A 98 11.64 14.55 17.98
C GLU A 98 12.96 13.82 18.26
N GLU A 99 12.97 12.94 19.28
CA GLU A 99 14.13 12.05 19.55
C GLU A 99 14.34 11.06 18.39
N SER A 100 13.26 10.60 17.80
CA SER A 100 13.28 9.74 16.63
C SER A 100 12.00 9.92 15.80
N VAL A 101 12.06 9.60 14.52
CA VAL A 101 10.93 9.61 13.61
C VAL A 101 10.79 8.27 12.89
N LEU A 102 9.57 7.81 12.73
CA LEU A 102 9.25 6.69 11.87
C LEU A 102 8.67 7.23 10.55
N ILE A 103 9.19 6.78 9.42
CA ILE A 103 8.68 7.11 8.09
C ILE A 103 8.12 5.83 7.51
N MET A 104 6.86 5.86 7.08
CA MET A 104 6.17 4.72 6.46
C MET A 104 5.52 5.19 5.17
N LEU A 105 5.90 4.60 4.03
CA LEU A 105 5.29 4.99 2.76
C LEU A 105 3.83 4.55 2.71
N GLY A 106 2.94 5.48 2.34
CA GLY A 106 1.48 5.27 2.37
C GLY A 106 0.92 4.43 1.23
N ASP A 107 1.78 3.79 0.46
CA ASP A 107 1.42 2.90 -0.65
C ASP A 107 2.04 1.50 -0.52
N ASN A 108 2.65 1.19 0.62
CA ASN A 108 3.29 -0.08 0.92
C ASN A 108 2.68 -0.73 2.17
N ILE A 109 2.24 -1.96 2.06
CA ILE A 109 1.84 -2.75 3.23
C ILE A 109 3.05 -3.59 3.65
N VAL A 110 3.56 -3.33 4.85
CA VAL A 110 4.74 -3.99 5.40
C VAL A 110 4.36 -4.80 6.63
N GLU A 111 4.72 -6.07 6.68
CA GLU A 111 4.62 -6.91 7.86
C GLU A 111 5.99 -7.06 8.50
N ALA A 112 6.13 -6.53 9.72
CA ALA A 112 7.35 -6.54 10.50
C ALA A 112 7.01 -6.43 12.00
N ASP A 113 7.95 -6.75 12.86
CA ASP A 113 7.87 -6.50 14.29
C ASP A 113 8.08 -4.99 14.57
N LEU A 114 6.98 -4.22 14.43
CA LEU A 114 7.01 -2.77 14.64
C LEU A 114 7.43 -2.40 16.08
N PRO A 115 6.96 -3.05 17.15
CA PRO A 115 7.44 -2.80 18.50
C PRO A 115 8.95 -2.91 18.64
N ALA A 116 9.57 -3.95 18.09
CA ALA A 116 11.02 -4.13 18.13
C ALA A 116 11.77 -3.05 17.31
N ILE A 117 11.25 -2.67 16.14
CA ILE A 117 11.81 -1.57 15.33
C ILE A 117 11.70 -0.24 16.09
N ILE A 118 10.54 0.05 16.68
CA ILE A 118 10.27 1.28 17.45
C ILE A 118 11.20 1.40 18.65
N SER A 119 11.44 0.30 19.36
CA SER A 119 12.32 0.29 20.54
C SER A 119 13.81 0.22 20.23
N SER A 120 14.21 -0.04 18.98
CA SER A 120 15.63 -0.11 18.58
C SER A 120 16.37 1.20 18.93
N PRO A 121 17.56 1.14 19.55
CA PRO A 121 18.39 2.31 19.81
C PRO A 121 19.14 2.80 18.55
N LYS A 122 18.94 2.17 17.40
CA LYS A 122 19.61 2.48 16.14
C LYS A 122 18.62 3.00 15.10
N SER A 123 19.12 3.75 14.13
CA SER A 123 18.39 4.01 12.88
C SER A 123 18.25 2.71 12.08
N VAL A 124 17.01 2.39 11.70
CA VAL A 124 16.64 1.10 11.08
C VAL A 124 15.98 1.35 9.73
N LEU A 125 16.45 0.66 8.70
CA LEU A 125 15.84 0.67 7.38
C LEU A 125 15.24 -0.71 7.07
N GLY A 126 13.94 -0.77 6.85
CA GLY A 126 13.24 -1.98 6.45
C GLY A 126 13.67 -2.43 5.06
N VAL A 127 14.03 -3.71 4.93
CA VAL A 127 14.50 -4.29 3.67
C VAL A 127 13.84 -5.65 3.39
N LYS A 128 13.77 -6.00 2.09
CA LYS A 128 13.35 -7.31 1.61
C LYS A 128 14.24 -7.75 0.45
N LYS A 129 14.59 -9.04 0.39
CA LYS A 129 15.21 -9.61 -0.81
C LYS A 129 14.20 -9.67 -1.94
N VAL A 130 14.60 -9.17 -3.12
CA VAL A 130 13.74 -9.12 -4.31
C VAL A 130 14.46 -9.68 -5.54
N ALA A 131 13.69 -10.20 -6.49
CA ALA A 131 14.24 -10.71 -7.76
C ALA A 131 14.70 -9.60 -8.73
N LYS A 132 14.07 -8.41 -8.65
CA LYS A 132 14.34 -7.25 -9.52
C LYS A 132 14.70 -6.01 -8.71
N PRO A 133 15.89 -5.96 -8.10
CA PRO A 133 16.29 -4.85 -7.22
C PRO A 133 16.45 -3.50 -7.94
N SER A 134 16.67 -3.50 -9.26
CA SER A 134 16.75 -2.27 -10.06
C SER A 134 15.47 -1.41 -10.08
N LEU A 135 14.35 -1.94 -9.58
CA LEU A 135 13.09 -1.20 -9.50
C LEU A 135 12.95 -0.37 -8.21
N PHE A 136 13.84 -0.54 -7.24
CA PHE A 136 13.74 -0.02 -5.88
C PHE A 136 15.04 0.66 -5.42
N GLY A 137 14.97 1.40 -4.33
CA GLY A 137 16.15 1.77 -3.57
C GLY A 137 16.83 0.50 -3.00
N VAL A 138 18.14 0.40 -3.12
CA VAL A 138 18.91 -0.80 -2.74
C VAL A 138 19.95 -0.45 -1.69
N THR A 139 20.18 -1.36 -0.72
CA THR A 139 21.19 -1.21 0.32
C THR A 139 22.35 -2.14 0.11
N GLU A 140 23.59 -1.68 0.40
CA GLU A 140 24.77 -2.48 0.58
C GLU A 140 25.19 -2.41 2.06
N VAL A 141 25.44 -3.56 2.68
CA VAL A 141 25.81 -3.67 4.10
C VAL A 141 27.28 -4.05 4.21
N GLY A 142 28.01 -3.40 5.13
CA GLY A 142 29.41 -3.68 5.43
C GLY A 142 29.60 -4.90 6.34
N MET A 143 30.85 -5.27 6.59
CA MET A 143 31.21 -6.38 7.48
C MET A 143 30.81 -6.15 8.93
N ASP A 144 30.62 -4.91 9.35
CA ASP A 144 30.16 -4.48 10.68
C ASP A 144 28.64 -4.39 10.80
N GLU A 145 27.89 -4.96 9.85
CA GLU A 145 26.42 -4.97 9.74
C GLU A 145 25.76 -3.59 9.57
N TYR A 146 26.54 -2.53 9.41
CA TYR A 146 25.99 -1.21 9.10
C TYR A 146 25.84 -1.03 7.59
N ILE A 147 24.85 -0.20 7.21
CA ILE A 147 24.64 0.19 5.83
C ILE A 147 25.80 1.10 5.40
N VAL A 148 26.49 0.72 4.35
CA VAL A 148 27.61 1.49 3.78
C VAL A 148 27.21 2.24 2.52
N LYS A 149 26.14 1.78 1.84
CA LYS A 149 25.69 2.41 0.60
C LYS A 149 24.20 2.23 0.37
N LEU A 150 23.59 3.29 -0.15
CA LEU A 150 22.21 3.35 -0.61
C LEU A 150 22.20 3.89 -2.05
N VAL A 151 21.44 3.25 -2.92
CA VAL A 151 21.33 3.68 -4.33
C VAL A 151 19.88 3.56 -4.78
N GLU A 152 19.31 4.64 -5.28
CA GLU A 152 17.96 4.65 -5.83
C GLU A 152 17.94 4.03 -7.23
N LYS A 153 17.17 2.97 -7.43
CA LYS A 153 16.92 2.28 -8.70
C LYS A 153 18.19 2.10 -9.55
N PRO A 154 19.21 1.39 -9.04
CA PRO A 154 20.49 1.25 -9.74
C PRO A 154 20.33 0.48 -11.06
N LYS A 155 20.98 0.93 -12.12
CA LYS A 155 21.01 0.21 -13.39
C LYS A 155 21.65 -1.18 -13.25
N ILE A 156 22.71 -1.28 -12.43
CA ILE A 156 23.42 -2.53 -12.10
C ILE A 156 23.45 -2.63 -10.57
N PRO A 157 22.48 -3.35 -9.95
CA PRO A 157 22.42 -3.51 -8.51
C PRO A 157 23.54 -4.44 -8.02
N LYS A 158 24.22 -4.03 -6.93
CA LYS A 158 25.24 -4.85 -6.25
C LYS A 158 24.68 -5.67 -5.10
N SER A 159 23.41 -5.43 -4.74
CA SER A 159 22.69 -6.12 -3.68
C SER A 159 21.26 -6.37 -4.13
N ASN A 160 20.61 -7.39 -3.58
CA ASN A 160 19.19 -7.66 -3.80
C ASN A 160 18.29 -7.26 -2.61
N PHE A 161 18.83 -6.53 -1.63
CA PHE A 161 18.07 -5.97 -0.52
C PHE A 161 17.42 -4.64 -0.93
N ALA A 162 16.14 -4.69 -1.26
CA ALA A 162 15.34 -3.51 -1.59
C ALA A 162 14.80 -2.84 -0.32
N LEU A 163 14.77 -1.51 -0.30
CA LEU A 163 14.11 -0.71 0.71
C LEU A 163 12.59 -0.85 0.56
N VAL A 164 11.90 -1.14 1.64
CA VAL A 164 10.46 -1.44 1.64
C VAL A 164 9.57 -0.25 2.02
N GLY A 165 10.15 0.91 2.23
CA GLY A 165 9.38 2.10 2.62
C GLY A 165 9.09 2.22 4.11
N LEU A 166 9.85 1.53 4.96
CA LEU A 166 9.81 1.62 6.42
C LEU A 166 11.18 2.09 6.93
N TYR A 167 11.23 3.25 7.59
CA TYR A 167 12.47 3.86 8.06
C TYR A 167 12.26 4.41 9.47
N LYS A 168 13.06 3.95 10.43
CA LYS A 168 13.20 4.60 11.74
C LYS A 168 14.50 5.38 11.76
N ILE A 169 14.44 6.67 12.03
CA ILE A 169 15.59 7.56 12.08
C ILE A 169 15.73 8.11 13.51
N MET A 170 16.88 7.84 14.15
CA MET A 170 17.19 8.26 15.52
C MET A 170 17.62 9.72 15.62
N ASN A 171 17.90 10.37 14.51
CA ASN A 171 18.35 11.74 14.48
C ASN A 171 17.63 12.56 13.41
N PRO A 172 16.36 12.95 13.67
CA PRO A 172 15.56 13.69 12.70
C PRO A 172 16.20 15.01 12.25
N GLU A 173 16.92 15.70 13.14
CA GLU A 173 17.62 16.94 12.78
C GLU A 173 18.73 16.71 11.75
N LYS A 174 19.49 15.61 11.84
CA LYS A 174 20.47 15.24 10.79
C LYS A 174 19.79 14.87 9.49
N LEU A 175 18.62 14.19 9.55
CA LEU A 175 17.82 13.93 8.35
C LEU A 175 17.40 15.23 7.68
N VAL A 176 16.87 16.20 8.45
CA VAL A 176 16.45 17.50 7.93
C VAL A 176 17.61 18.23 7.26
N ARG A 177 18.79 18.29 7.91
CA ARG A 177 20.00 18.91 7.31
C ARG A 177 20.41 18.21 6.01
N SER A 178 20.28 16.89 5.94
CA SER A 178 20.62 16.12 4.75
C SER A 178 19.61 16.34 3.62
N LEU A 179 18.31 16.47 3.96
CA LEU A 179 17.25 16.84 3.03
C LEU A 179 17.47 18.26 2.49
N GLU A 180 17.81 19.20 3.37
CA GLU A 180 18.12 20.59 3.02
C GLU A 180 19.33 20.66 2.09
N HIS A 181 20.39 19.88 2.38
CA HIS A 181 21.58 19.80 1.52
C HIS A 181 21.21 19.32 0.10
N ILE A 182 20.50 18.21 -0.05
CA ILE A 182 20.15 17.70 -1.40
C ILE A 182 19.27 18.66 -2.18
N ILE A 183 18.41 19.44 -1.51
CA ILE A 183 17.54 20.43 -2.14
C ILE A 183 18.34 21.66 -2.56
N THR A 184 19.18 22.21 -1.67
CA THR A 184 19.99 23.39 -1.93
C THR A 184 21.01 23.15 -3.04
N GLU A 185 21.66 21.98 -3.04
CA GLU A 185 22.63 21.58 -4.07
C GLU A 185 21.97 21.04 -5.35
N GLY A 186 20.63 20.94 -5.39
CA GLY A 186 19.90 20.46 -6.56
C GLY A 186 20.18 18.98 -6.89
N ILE A 187 20.54 18.16 -5.90
CA ILE A 187 20.86 16.73 -6.09
C ILE A 187 19.58 15.94 -6.37
N ARG A 188 19.38 15.63 -7.64
CA ARG A 188 18.19 14.89 -8.11
C ARG A 188 18.61 13.57 -8.76
N THR A 189 17.95 12.49 -8.34
CA THR A 189 18.03 11.19 -9.00
C THR A 189 16.73 10.97 -9.76
N HIS A 190 16.78 10.62 -11.06
CA HIS A 190 15.60 10.48 -11.92
C HIS A 190 14.67 11.72 -11.90
N ASN A 191 15.22 12.94 -11.83
CA ASN A 191 14.53 14.22 -11.75
C ASN A 191 13.74 14.49 -10.45
N GLU A 192 13.91 13.67 -9.42
CA GLU A 192 13.25 13.81 -8.12
C GLU A 192 14.27 13.90 -6.98
N TYR A 193 13.91 14.56 -5.87
CA TYR A 193 14.66 14.49 -4.62
C TYR A 193 14.26 13.22 -3.86
N HIS A 194 15.18 12.26 -3.78
CA HIS A 194 14.92 11.00 -3.11
C HIS A 194 15.40 10.98 -1.66
N LEU A 195 14.61 10.30 -0.80
CA LEU A 195 15.04 10.03 0.58
C LEU A 195 16.36 9.23 0.62
N THR A 196 16.56 8.33 -0.33
CA THR A 196 17.76 7.51 -0.47
C THR A 196 19.04 8.35 -0.57
N ASP A 197 18.97 9.49 -1.29
CA ASP A 197 20.11 10.42 -1.44
C ASP A 197 20.40 11.16 -0.12
N ALA A 198 19.35 11.58 0.60
CA ALA A 198 19.51 12.21 1.92
C ALA A 198 20.06 11.22 2.96
N LEU A 199 19.57 9.99 3.00
CA LEU A 199 20.10 8.96 3.89
C LEU A 199 21.56 8.61 3.54
N MET A 200 21.92 8.57 2.25
CA MET A 200 23.32 8.38 1.83
C MET A 200 24.20 9.54 2.29
N HIS A 201 23.70 10.78 2.25
CA HIS A 201 24.41 11.93 2.79
C HIS A 201 24.62 11.79 4.31
N MET A 202 23.60 11.36 5.08
CA MET A 202 23.75 11.09 6.51
C MET A 202 24.83 10.05 6.81
N ILE A 203 24.87 8.94 6.03
CA ILE A 203 25.91 7.89 6.17
C ILE A 203 27.29 8.46 5.93
N ARG A 204 27.47 9.29 4.91
CA ARG A 204 28.76 9.99 4.63
C ARG A 204 29.16 10.93 5.75
N GLN A 205 28.21 11.47 6.51
CA GLN A 205 28.44 12.28 7.71
C GLN A 205 28.59 11.44 9.00
N GLY A 206 28.81 10.12 8.86
CA GLY A 206 29.09 9.21 9.97
C GLY A 206 27.86 8.67 10.70
N GLU A 207 26.64 8.89 10.19
CA GLU A 207 25.45 8.27 10.78
C GLU A 207 25.45 6.76 10.51
N LYS A 208 25.23 5.97 11.57
CA LYS A 208 25.18 4.51 11.49
C LYS A 208 23.74 4.02 11.43
N MET A 209 23.42 3.27 10.39
CA MET A 209 22.10 2.69 10.15
C MET A 209 22.22 1.19 9.94
N VAL A 210 21.20 0.45 10.37
CA VAL A 210 21.13 -1.02 10.18
C VAL A 210 19.94 -1.38 9.32
N THR A 211 19.98 -2.57 8.71
CA THR A 211 18.84 -3.13 8.00
C THR A 211 17.96 -3.95 8.93
N TRP A 212 16.66 -4.00 8.64
CA TRP A 212 15.69 -4.90 9.25
C TRP A 212 14.98 -5.69 8.17
N ASN A 213 15.14 -7.01 8.17
CA ASN A 213 14.42 -7.87 7.24
C ASN A 213 12.95 -7.94 7.63
N VAL A 214 12.06 -7.51 6.74
CA VAL A 214 10.62 -7.58 6.97
C VAL A 214 10.05 -8.93 6.55
N ASP A 215 8.98 -9.38 7.24
CA ASP A 215 8.35 -10.68 6.98
C ASP A 215 7.65 -10.69 5.63
N ASN A 216 6.80 -9.70 5.37
CA ASN A 216 6.14 -9.51 4.09
C ASN A 216 6.12 -8.03 3.69
N TRP A 217 6.15 -7.80 2.39
CA TRP A 217 6.08 -6.48 1.80
C TRP A 217 5.29 -6.52 0.49
N PHE A 218 4.31 -5.62 0.35
CA PHE A 218 3.48 -5.46 -0.83
C PHE A 218 3.56 -4.01 -1.30
N ASP A 219 4.22 -3.78 -2.43
CA ASP A 219 4.13 -2.52 -3.16
C ASP A 219 2.79 -2.48 -3.89
N CYS A 220 1.79 -1.84 -3.28
CA CYS A 220 0.44 -1.71 -3.83
C CYS A 220 0.37 -0.71 -4.99
N GLY A 221 1.39 -0.67 -5.85
CA GLY A 221 1.51 0.27 -6.96
C GLY A 221 0.95 -0.22 -8.29
N ARG A 222 0.61 -1.49 -8.41
CA ARG A 222 0.11 -2.12 -9.63
C ARG A 222 -1.03 -3.07 -9.32
N LYS A 223 -1.85 -3.39 -10.33
CA LYS A 223 -2.96 -4.32 -10.21
C LYS A 223 -2.52 -5.68 -9.65
N GLU A 224 -1.46 -6.25 -10.22
CA GLU A 224 -0.98 -7.59 -9.87
C GLU A 224 -0.53 -7.65 -8.40
N THR A 225 0.29 -6.69 -7.98
CA THR A 225 0.79 -6.64 -6.60
C THR A 225 -0.29 -6.27 -5.59
N LEU A 226 -1.31 -5.52 -5.99
CA LEU A 226 -2.47 -5.24 -5.15
C LEU A 226 -3.34 -6.50 -4.94
N LEU A 227 -3.52 -7.32 -5.97
CA LEU A 227 -4.22 -8.60 -5.86
C LEU A 227 -3.42 -9.63 -5.02
N GLU A 228 -2.10 -9.66 -5.14
CA GLU A 228 -1.23 -10.46 -4.27
C GLU A 228 -1.37 -10.02 -2.80
N ALA A 229 -1.35 -8.71 -2.54
CA ALA A 229 -1.59 -8.17 -1.20
C ALA A 229 -2.98 -8.57 -0.67
N ASN A 230 -4.01 -8.46 -1.51
CA ASN A 230 -5.38 -8.87 -1.17
C ASN A 230 -5.44 -10.35 -0.75
N ALA A 231 -4.92 -11.25 -1.57
CA ALA A 231 -4.91 -12.68 -1.29
C ALA A 231 -4.15 -13.01 0.01
N LYS A 232 -3.02 -12.36 0.24
CA LYS A 232 -2.22 -12.55 1.46
C LYS A 232 -2.93 -12.03 2.70
N LEU A 233 -3.50 -10.83 2.66
CA LEU A 233 -4.24 -10.27 3.78
C LEU A 233 -5.48 -11.11 4.11
N LEU A 234 -6.19 -11.59 3.09
CA LEU A 234 -7.32 -12.48 3.25
C LEU A 234 -6.93 -13.88 3.78
N SER A 235 -5.66 -14.29 3.66
CA SER A 235 -5.21 -15.59 4.21
C SER A 235 -5.18 -15.66 5.74
N GLN A 236 -5.47 -14.57 6.45
CA GLN A 236 -5.57 -14.54 7.91
C GLN A 236 -6.76 -15.39 8.40
N PRO A 237 -6.68 -16.03 9.59
CA PRO A 237 -7.72 -16.92 10.12
C PRO A 237 -9.13 -16.31 10.10
N ARG A 238 -9.25 -15.01 10.45
CA ARG A 238 -10.53 -14.29 10.49
C ARG A 238 -11.32 -14.28 9.17
N PHE A 239 -10.65 -14.49 8.01
CA PHE A 239 -11.29 -14.57 6.70
C PHE A 239 -11.40 -16.01 6.19
N ARG A 240 -10.48 -16.89 6.60
CA ARG A 240 -10.46 -18.30 6.18
C ARG A 240 -11.51 -19.13 6.89
N GLU A 241 -11.80 -18.80 8.15
CA GLU A 241 -12.71 -19.56 9.02
C GLU A 241 -14.12 -18.96 9.05
N LYS A 242 -14.34 -17.82 8.38
CA LYS A 242 -15.64 -17.16 8.36
C LYS A 242 -16.61 -17.89 7.46
N ASP A 243 -17.71 -18.38 8.05
CA ASP A 243 -18.84 -18.95 7.33
C ASP A 243 -19.85 -17.87 6.94
N TYR A 244 -20.26 -17.88 5.70
CA TYR A 244 -21.22 -16.95 5.13
C TYR A 244 -22.53 -17.64 4.69
N SER A 245 -22.71 -18.95 4.94
CA SER A 245 -23.84 -19.74 4.43
C SER A 245 -25.18 -19.22 4.91
N ASP A 246 -25.28 -18.81 6.18
CA ASP A 246 -26.51 -18.25 6.76
C ASP A 246 -26.80 -16.82 6.26
N GLN A 247 -25.75 -16.05 6.01
CA GLN A 247 -25.89 -14.65 5.59
C GLN A 247 -26.25 -14.52 4.10
N TYR A 248 -25.78 -15.46 3.27
CA TYR A 248 -25.99 -15.44 1.82
C TYR A 248 -26.49 -16.79 1.31
N PRO A 249 -27.73 -17.22 1.68
CA PRO A 249 -28.26 -18.51 1.26
C PRO A 249 -28.40 -18.61 -0.27
N GLY A 250 -28.19 -19.80 -0.82
CA GLY A 250 -28.26 -20.04 -2.27
C GLY A 250 -27.04 -19.56 -3.06
N ASN A 251 -25.95 -19.20 -2.38
CA ASN A 251 -24.66 -18.88 -2.98
C ASN A 251 -23.60 -19.89 -2.57
N ILE A 252 -22.53 -20.00 -3.36
CA ILE A 252 -21.31 -20.76 -3.00
C ILE A 252 -20.22 -19.75 -2.66
N ILE A 253 -19.82 -19.69 -1.39
CA ILE A 253 -18.75 -18.80 -0.95
C ILE A 253 -17.56 -19.65 -0.54
N ILE A 254 -16.44 -19.47 -1.25
CA ILE A 254 -15.21 -20.24 -1.08
C ILE A 254 -14.17 -19.34 -0.36
N PRO A 255 -13.90 -19.57 0.93
CA PRO A 255 -12.90 -18.78 1.66
C PRO A 255 -11.48 -18.92 1.05
N PRO A 256 -10.59 -17.93 1.28
CA PRO A 256 -10.81 -16.72 2.08
C PRO A 256 -11.53 -15.62 1.29
N VAL A 257 -12.49 -14.97 1.93
CA VAL A 257 -13.30 -13.90 1.34
C VAL A 257 -13.56 -12.81 2.40
N SER A 258 -13.61 -11.55 1.97
CA SER A 258 -14.13 -10.44 2.75
C SER A 258 -15.34 -9.84 2.07
N ILE A 259 -16.47 -9.74 2.77
CA ILE A 259 -17.70 -9.13 2.26
C ILE A 259 -18.09 -8.00 3.19
N GLY A 260 -18.22 -6.80 2.63
CA GLY A 260 -18.63 -5.59 3.33
C GLY A 260 -20.09 -5.62 3.79
N ALA A 261 -20.48 -4.60 4.54
CA ALA A 261 -21.83 -4.48 5.05
C ALA A 261 -22.86 -4.26 3.93
N ASN A 262 -24.10 -4.72 4.16
CA ASN A 262 -25.25 -4.47 3.29
C ASN A 262 -25.09 -4.95 1.83
N CYS A 263 -24.23 -5.95 1.58
CA CYS A 263 -24.11 -6.53 0.26
C CYS A 263 -25.34 -7.43 -0.05
N ASN A 264 -25.78 -7.39 -1.30
CA ASN A 264 -26.80 -8.28 -1.83
C ASN A 264 -26.19 -9.25 -2.84
N ILE A 265 -26.03 -10.53 -2.44
CA ILE A 265 -25.38 -11.55 -3.28
C ILE A 265 -26.38 -12.67 -3.52
N THR A 266 -26.66 -12.97 -4.81
CA THR A 266 -27.66 -13.99 -5.19
C THR A 266 -27.15 -14.87 -6.33
N HIS A 267 -27.38 -16.21 -6.22
CA HIS A 267 -27.05 -17.19 -7.26
C HIS A 267 -25.64 -17.09 -7.80
N SER A 268 -24.65 -16.88 -6.92
CA SER A 268 -23.28 -16.56 -7.29
C SER A 268 -22.26 -17.48 -6.63
N ILE A 269 -21.07 -17.57 -7.23
CA ILE A 269 -19.90 -18.26 -6.69
C ILE A 269 -18.85 -17.18 -6.38
N ILE A 270 -18.49 -17.03 -5.11
CA ILE A 270 -17.58 -15.97 -4.65
C ILE A 270 -16.36 -16.60 -3.98
N GLY A 271 -15.18 -16.31 -4.49
CA GLY A 271 -13.92 -16.78 -3.91
C GLY A 271 -13.21 -17.86 -4.72
N PRO A 272 -12.01 -18.26 -4.27
CA PRO A 272 -11.27 -17.67 -3.14
C PRO A 272 -10.63 -16.32 -3.47
N ASN A 273 -10.10 -15.65 -2.41
CA ASN A 273 -9.35 -14.41 -2.48
C ASN A 273 -10.15 -13.22 -3.05
N VAL A 274 -11.43 -13.13 -2.71
CA VAL A 274 -12.30 -12.03 -3.14
C VAL A 274 -12.58 -11.09 -1.98
N ALA A 275 -12.38 -9.78 -2.23
CA ALA A 275 -12.78 -8.71 -1.34
C ALA A 275 -13.93 -7.92 -2.00
N ILE A 276 -15.03 -7.74 -1.28
CA ILE A 276 -16.22 -7.01 -1.74
C ILE A 276 -16.46 -5.84 -0.78
N GLY A 277 -16.53 -4.62 -1.32
CA GLY A 277 -16.88 -3.42 -0.58
C GLY A 277 -18.36 -3.42 -0.16
N GLU A 278 -18.70 -2.51 0.75
CA GLU A 278 -20.06 -2.37 1.26
C GLU A 278 -21.09 -2.01 0.17
N ASN A 279 -22.37 -2.34 0.43
CA ASN A 279 -23.51 -1.99 -0.43
C ASN A 279 -23.38 -2.51 -1.89
N ALA A 280 -22.54 -3.50 -2.17
CA ALA A 280 -22.41 -4.09 -3.49
C ALA A 280 -23.56 -5.07 -3.78
N THR A 281 -24.01 -5.10 -5.04
CA THR A 281 -25.04 -6.02 -5.54
C THR A 281 -24.42 -6.94 -6.58
N ILE A 282 -24.44 -8.25 -6.32
CA ILE A 282 -23.85 -9.28 -7.19
C ILE A 282 -24.88 -10.36 -7.46
N SER A 283 -25.16 -10.63 -8.72
CA SER A 283 -26.13 -11.66 -9.09
C SER A 283 -25.65 -12.54 -10.25
N ARG A 284 -25.90 -13.84 -10.16
CA ARG A 284 -25.57 -14.84 -11.19
C ARG A 284 -24.13 -14.70 -11.71
N SER A 285 -23.18 -14.57 -10.79
CA SER A 285 -21.79 -14.23 -11.12
C SER A 285 -20.80 -15.20 -10.47
N SER A 286 -19.65 -15.35 -11.09
CA SER A 286 -18.51 -16.11 -10.55
C SER A 286 -17.29 -15.22 -10.43
N LEU A 287 -16.79 -15.03 -9.22
CA LEU A 287 -15.69 -14.14 -8.91
C LEU A 287 -14.55 -14.89 -8.21
N THR A 288 -13.33 -14.70 -8.67
CA THR A 288 -12.12 -15.31 -8.07
C THR A 288 -10.98 -14.29 -8.06
N ASN A 289 -10.16 -14.30 -7.01
CA ASN A 289 -8.97 -13.45 -6.88
C ASN A 289 -9.21 -12.00 -7.32
N SER A 290 -10.24 -11.35 -6.77
CA SER A 290 -10.72 -10.05 -7.26
C SER A 290 -11.07 -9.09 -6.11
N ILE A 291 -11.00 -7.81 -6.39
CA ILE A 291 -11.41 -6.72 -5.50
C ILE A 291 -12.59 -6.00 -6.15
N ILE A 292 -13.71 -5.94 -5.45
CA ILE A 292 -14.94 -5.29 -5.89
C ILE A 292 -15.18 -4.08 -4.98
N GLY A 293 -15.28 -2.91 -5.58
CA GLY A 293 -15.50 -1.65 -4.84
C GLY A 293 -16.91 -1.56 -4.25
N ALA A 294 -17.09 -0.63 -3.33
CA ALA A 294 -18.38 -0.36 -2.70
C ALA A 294 -19.41 0.13 -3.73
N TYR A 295 -20.70 -0.13 -3.49
CA TYR A 295 -21.82 0.28 -4.35
C TYR A 295 -21.75 -0.23 -5.79
N SER A 296 -20.97 -1.29 -6.06
CA SER A 296 -20.86 -1.87 -7.39
C SER A 296 -22.02 -2.80 -7.71
N GLU A 297 -22.42 -2.86 -8.97
CA GLU A 297 -23.44 -3.77 -9.48
C GLU A 297 -22.83 -4.75 -10.50
N LEU A 298 -22.81 -6.04 -10.17
CA LEU A 298 -22.34 -7.09 -11.09
C LEU A 298 -23.47 -8.09 -11.39
N GLN A 299 -23.75 -8.30 -12.66
CA GLN A 299 -24.77 -9.23 -13.12
C GLN A 299 -24.25 -10.12 -14.27
N ASN A 300 -24.43 -11.42 -14.16
CA ASN A 300 -23.98 -12.42 -15.14
C ASN A 300 -22.46 -12.27 -15.44
N ALA A 301 -21.66 -11.99 -14.44
CA ALA A 301 -20.22 -11.74 -14.57
C ALA A 301 -19.41 -12.99 -14.26
N VAL A 302 -18.43 -13.32 -15.09
CA VAL A 302 -17.38 -14.30 -14.80
C VAL A 302 -16.07 -13.55 -14.80
N MET A 303 -15.46 -13.39 -13.61
CA MET A 303 -14.27 -12.54 -13.44
C MET A 303 -13.22 -13.25 -12.59
N HIS A 304 -11.98 -13.12 -13.02
CA HIS A 304 -10.80 -13.52 -12.26
C HIS A 304 -9.74 -12.41 -12.35
N ASP A 305 -8.86 -12.33 -11.37
CA ASP A 305 -7.75 -11.38 -11.33
C ASP A 305 -8.19 -9.94 -11.65
N SER A 306 -9.34 -9.52 -11.09
CA SER A 306 -10.00 -8.27 -11.49
C SER A 306 -10.10 -7.27 -10.34
N ILE A 307 -10.05 -5.99 -10.68
CA ILE A 307 -10.34 -4.89 -9.74
C ILE A 307 -11.46 -4.06 -10.34
N ILE A 308 -12.58 -3.98 -9.65
CA ILE A 308 -13.74 -3.18 -10.00
C ILE A 308 -13.80 -2.01 -9.05
N GLY A 309 -13.90 -0.79 -9.59
CA GLY A 309 -14.00 0.43 -8.78
C GLY A 309 -15.35 0.56 -8.09
N SER A 310 -15.46 1.48 -7.13
CA SER A 310 -16.74 1.80 -6.49
C SER A 310 -17.71 2.43 -7.50
N ASP A 311 -19.02 2.26 -7.25
CA ASP A 311 -20.11 2.75 -8.11
C ASP A 311 -20.06 2.24 -9.57
N ALA A 312 -19.33 1.14 -9.82
CA ALA A 312 -19.22 0.56 -11.14
C ALA A 312 -20.36 -0.44 -11.42
N SER A 313 -20.88 -0.45 -12.63
CA SER A 313 -21.88 -1.41 -13.10
C SER A 313 -21.33 -2.26 -14.24
N PHE A 314 -21.49 -3.58 -14.13
CA PHE A 314 -21.14 -4.53 -15.18
C PHE A 314 -22.28 -5.53 -15.37
N LYS A 315 -22.74 -5.66 -16.62
CA LYS A 315 -23.71 -6.68 -17.03
C LYS A 315 -23.11 -7.53 -18.14
N GLY A 316 -22.89 -8.81 -17.85
CA GLY A 316 -22.37 -9.78 -18.81
C GLY A 316 -23.36 -10.12 -19.91
N LEU A 317 -22.89 -10.79 -20.93
CA LEU A 317 -23.72 -11.26 -22.06
C LEU A 317 -24.59 -12.42 -21.62
N SER A 318 -25.84 -12.42 -22.07
CA SER A 318 -26.78 -13.52 -21.97
C SER A 318 -27.04 -14.07 -23.38
N HIS A 319 -26.76 -15.35 -23.60
CA HIS A 319 -26.98 -16.01 -24.87
C HIS A 319 -28.20 -16.93 -24.78
N SER A 320 -29.06 -16.88 -25.79
CA SER A 320 -30.09 -17.90 -26.04
C SER A 320 -29.69 -18.66 -27.30
N LEU A 321 -29.28 -19.91 -27.13
CA LEU A 321 -28.72 -20.71 -28.23
C LEU A 321 -29.59 -21.94 -28.48
N ASN A 322 -29.78 -22.25 -29.78
CA ASN A 322 -30.30 -23.52 -30.24
C ASN A 322 -29.21 -24.15 -31.10
N ILE A 323 -28.52 -25.16 -30.54
CA ILE A 323 -27.31 -25.75 -31.13
C ILE A 323 -27.60 -27.20 -31.48
N GLY A 324 -27.29 -27.60 -32.73
CA GLY A 324 -27.39 -28.99 -33.18
C GLY A 324 -26.20 -29.84 -32.77
N ASP A 325 -26.28 -31.13 -33.05
CA ASP A 325 -25.23 -32.09 -32.76
C ASP A 325 -23.89 -31.75 -33.40
N SER A 326 -22.78 -32.05 -32.74
CA SER A 326 -21.44 -31.88 -33.24
C SER A 326 -21.02 -30.41 -33.52
N THR A 327 -21.70 -29.44 -32.93
CA THR A 327 -21.36 -28.02 -33.06
C THR A 327 -20.40 -27.60 -31.94
N GLU A 328 -19.31 -26.92 -32.32
CA GLU A 328 -18.39 -26.24 -31.40
C GLU A 328 -18.58 -24.73 -31.50
N ILE A 329 -18.76 -24.08 -30.34
CA ILE A 329 -18.79 -22.63 -30.25
C ILE A 329 -17.72 -22.22 -29.23
N ASN A 330 -16.69 -21.48 -29.67
CA ASN A 330 -15.62 -20.99 -28.82
C ASN A 330 -15.70 -19.47 -28.72
N PHE A 331 -15.97 -18.94 -27.51
CA PHE A 331 -15.96 -17.51 -27.21
C PHE A 331 -14.63 -17.02 -26.61
N ALA A 332 -13.63 -17.90 -26.42
CA ALA A 332 -12.29 -17.51 -25.95
C ALA A 332 -11.50 -16.92 -27.11
N GLN A 333 -11.03 -15.71 -26.93
CA GLN A 333 -10.01 -15.09 -27.76
C GLN A 333 -8.66 -15.10 -27.07
#